data_3f4a85619d2304fe05ac2f720a6fcde3
#
_entry.id   3f4a85619d2304fe05ac2f720a6fcde3
#
_cell.length_a   1.000
_cell.length_b   1.000
_cell.length_c   1.000
_cell.angle_alpha   90.00
_cell.angle_beta   90.00
_cell.angle_gamma   90.00
#
_symmetry.space_group_name_H-M   'P 1'
#
loop_
_entity.id
_entity.type
_entity.pdbx_description
1 polymer ?
#
loop_
_entity_poly.entity_id
_entity_poly.type
_entity_poly.pdbx_seq_one_letter_code
_entity_poly.pdbx_strand_id
1 'polypeptide(L)'
;MKTIRPSSLKYIEICSDFEQPEQTEVHAVTEAGTRLHYAMETGTLTDIQDDELWMYERARQARADLMTDVFGDYEAEVYRELSFEVDGEYAGTTDHVAIHANHGLMIDYKFGFNAVDHPSENIQFQDYTVKTFDKFPQL
;
A
#
# COMPACT_ATOMS: atom_id res chain seq x y z
N MET A 1 13.94 18.77 9.01
CA MET A 1 13.24 18.69 7.69
C MET A 1 11.97 17.89 7.88
N LYS A 2 10.84 18.41 7.47
CA LYS A 2 9.55 17.72 7.69
C LYS A 2 9.43 16.58 6.67
N THR A 3 9.26 15.35 7.13
CA THR A 3 9.13 14.19 6.26
C THR A 3 7.81 14.27 5.47
N ILE A 4 7.91 14.19 4.16
CA ILE A 4 6.77 14.23 3.25
C ILE A 4 6.13 12.84 3.18
N ARG A 5 4.82 12.76 3.39
CA ARG A 5 4.08 11.51 3.23
C ARG A 5 3.94 11.16 1.75
N PRO A 6 4.14 9.89 1.35
CA PRO A 6 4.01 9.47 -0.05
C PRO A 6 2.68 9.83 -0.69
N SER A 7 1.59 9.76 0.05
CA SER A 7 0.26 10.16 -0.41
C SER A 7 0.12 11.64 -0.78
N SER A 8 1.04 12.50 -0.30
CA SER A 8 1.07 13.93 -0.61
C SER A 8 1.95 14.28 -1.80
N LEU A 9 2.77 13.37 -2.31
CA LEU A 9 3.72 13.63 -3.39
C LEU A 9 3.04 14.13 -4.67
N LYS A 10 1.89 13.59 -5.00
CA LYS A 10 1.07 14.03 -6.13
C LYS A 10 0.72 15.52 -6.08
N TYR A 11 0.42 16.04 -4.90
CA TYR A 11 0.07 17.45 -4.72
C TYR A 11 1.29 18.35 -4.73
N ILE A 12 2.43 17.86 -4.23
CA ILE A 12 3.72 18.57 -4.24
C ILE A 12 4.27 18.66 -5.66
N GLU A 13 4.06 17.66 -6.50
CA GLU A 13 4.40 17.71 -7.93
C GLU A 13 3.67 18.83 -8.65
N ILE A 14 2.41 19.11 -8.27
CA ILE A 14 1.59 20.18 -8.84
C ILE A 14 1.91 21.52 -8.18
N CYS A 15 2.16 21.53 -6.88
CA CYS A 15 2.44 22.74 -6.09
C CYS A 15 3.48 22.45 -5.00
N SER A 16 4.68 23.00 -5.16
CA SER A 16 5.80 22.78 -4.22
C SER A 16 5.55 23.34 -2.81
N ASP A 17 4.63 24.28 -2.70
CA ASP A 17 4.24 24.90 -1.42
C ASP A 17 3.05 24.21 -0.75
N PHE A 18 2.64 23.05 -1.27
CA PHE A 18 1.53 22.28 -0.70
C PHE A 18 1.86 21.86 0.74
N GLU A 19 0.99 22.25 1.66
CA GLU A 19 0.98 21.76 3.03
C GLU A 19 -0.14 20.73 3.21
N GLN A 20 0.19 19.58 3.79
CA GLN A 20 -0.80 18.56 4.06
C GLN A 20 -1.76 19.04 5.15
N PRO A 21 -3.08 19.13 4.86
CA PRO A 21 -4.07 19.55 5.86
C PRO A 21 -4.14 18.52 7.00
N GLU A 22 -4.47 19.02 8.19
CA GLU A 22 -4.86 18.14 9.29
C GLU A 22 -6.15 17.40 8.93
N GLN A 23 -6.17 16.10 9.17
CA GLN A 23 -7.33 15.27 8.87
C GLN A 23 -8.39 15.49 9.96
N THR A 24 -9.45 16.25 9.66
CA THR A 24 -10.48 16.64 10.62
C THR A 24 -11.77 15.82 10.55
N GLU A 25 -12.02 15.11 9.43
CA GLU A 25 -13.24 14.30 9.25
C GLU A 25 -12.92 12.95 8.61
N VAL A 26 -13.50 11.90 9.19
CA VAL A 26 -13.47 10.53 8.62
C VAL A 26 -14.79 10.29 7.91
N HIS A 27 -14.75 10.14 6.58
CA HIS A 27 -15.92 9.80 5.79
C HIS A 27 -16.19 8.30 5.81
N ALA A 28 -17.44 7.87 5.62
CA ALA A 28 -17.85 6.45 5.61
C ALA A 28 -17.04 5.60 4.61
N VAL A 29 -16.67 6.16 3.44
CA VAL A 29 -15.80 5.49 2.45
C VAL A 29 -14.38 5.26 2.99
N THR A 30 -13.85 6.21 3.76
CA THR A 30 -12.53 6.08 4.41
C THR A 30 -12.57 5.03 5.50
N GLU A 31 -13.67 4.94 6.27
CA GLU A 31 -13.87 3.91 7.30
C GLU A 31 -13.93 2.51 6.68
N ALA A 32 -14.67 2.34 5.57
CA ALA A 32 -14.71 1.08 4.83
C ALA A 32 -13.32 0.68 4.32
N GLY A 33 -12.57 1.63 3.76
CA GLY A 33 -11.19 1.42 3.34
C GLY A 33 -10.29 0.97 4.48
N THR A 34 -10.40 1.58 5.65
CA THR A 34 -9.63 1.21 6.85
C THR A 34 -9.96 -0.22 7.31
N ARG A 35 -11.24 -0.59 7.34
CA ARG A 35 -11.65 -1.97 7.68
C ARG A 35 -11.11 -2.99 6.69
N LEU A 36 -11.18 -2.68 5.41
CA LEU A 36 -10.70 -3.56 4.34
C LEU A 36 -9.17 -3.73 4.37
N HIS A 37 -8.41 -2.66 4.59
CA HIS A 37 -6.97 -2.74 4.80
C HIS A 37 -6.62 -3.61 6.01
N TYR A 38 -7.28 -3.42 7.14
CA TYR A 38 -7.07 -4.23 8.33
C TYR A 38 -7.38 -5.72 8.08
N ALA A 39 -8.47 -6.01 7.36
CA ALA A 39 -8.79 -7.38 6.97
C ALA A 39 -7.74 -8.01 6.06
N MET A 40 -7.20 -7.25 5.11
CA MET A 40 -6.12 -7.72 4.22
C MET A 40 -4.81 -7.97 4.99
N GLU A 41 -4.51 -7.15 5.99
CA GLU A 41 -3.34 -7.30 6.85
C GLU A 41 -3.45 -8.54 7.74
N THR A 42 -4.56 -8.68 8.45
CA THR A 42 -4.72 -9.66 9.54
C THR A 42 -5.46 -10.94 9.16
N GLY A 43 -6.24 -10.91 8.08
CA GLY A 43 -7.18 -11.98 7.74
C GLY A 43 -8.45 -12.00 8.61
N THR A 44 -8.62 -11.01 9.49
CA THR A 44 -9.77 -10.92 10.40
C THR A 44 -10.93 -10.18 9.72
N LEU A 45 -12.11 -10.81 9.69
CA LEU A 45 -13.31 -10.28 9.04
C LEU A 45 -14.36 -9.73 10.01
N THR A 46 -14.04 -9.61 11.29
CA THR A 46 -15.00 -9.26 12.35
C THR A 46 -15.70 -7.92 12.09
N ASP A 47 -14.98 -6.94 11.56
CA ASP A 47 -15.50 -5.60 11.31
C ASP A 47 -15.93 -5.36 9.86
N ILE A 48 -15.78 -6.36 8.99
CA ILE A 48 -16.20 -6.29 7.59
C ILE A 48 -17.73 -6.39 7.51
N GLN A 49 -18.34 -5.46 6.81
CA GLN A 49 -19.78 -5.47 6.54
C GLN A 49 -20.11 -6.37 5.35
N ASP A 50 -21.35 -6.87 5.28
CA ASP A 50 -21.78 -7.82 4.24
C ASP A 50 -21.60 -7.28 2.82
N ASP A 51 -21.81 -5.98 2.62
CA ASP A 51 -21.63 -5.30 1.34
C ASP A 51 -20.17 -5.01 0.98
N GLU A 52 -19.24 -5.18 1.92
CA GLU A 52 -17.79 -5.01 1.74
C GLU A 52 -17.06 -6.33 1.46
N LEU A 53 -17.65 -7.46 1.81
CA LEU A 53 -17.01 -8.77 1.74
C LEU A 53 -16.51 -9.13 0.34
N TRP A 54 -17.25 -8.76 -0.68
CA TRP A 54 -16.84 -9.03 -2.06
C TRP A 54 -15.57 -8.29 -2.48
N MET A 55 -15.35 -7.08 -1.96
CA MET A 55 -14.12 -6.31 -2.21
C MET A 55 -12.92 -6.98 -1.55
N TYR A 56 -13.08 -7.43 -0.32
CA TYR A 56 -12.05 -8.21 0.38
C TYR A 56 -11.70 -9.50 -0.38
N GLU A 57 -12.71 -10.28 -0.76
CA GLU A 57 -12.50 -11.55 -1.47
C GLU A 57 -11.80 -11.33 -2.81
N ARG A 58 -12.18 -10.31 -3.55
CA ARG A 58 -11.55 -9.96 -4.82
C ARG A 58 -10.09 -9.51 -4.66
N ALA A 59 -9.81 -8.68 -3.66
CA ALA A 59 -8.44 -8.25 -3.36
C ALA A 59 -7.56 -9.42 -2.92
N ARG A 60 -8.10 -10.30 -2.07
CA ARG A 60 -7.42 -11.51 -1.62
C ARG A 60 -7.08 -12.45 -2.78
N GLN A 61 -8.03 -12.67 -3.68
CA GLN A 61 -7.81 -13.50 -4.86
C GLN A 61 -6.77 -12.88 -5.81
N ALA A 62 -6.86 -11.58 -6.08
CA ALA A 62 -5.88 -10.89 -6.91
C ALA A 62 -4.46 -10.98 -6.33
N ARG A 63 -4.32 -10.82 -5.01
CA ARG A 63 -3.03 -11.02 -4.33
C ARG A 63 -2.52 -12.46 -4.51
N ALA A 64 -3.36 -13.46 -4.32
CA ALA A 64 -2.97 -14.86 -4.50
C ALA A 64 -2.51 -15.15 -5.93
N ASP A 65 -3.22 -14.63 -6.93
CA ASP A 65 -2.86 -14.77 -8.35
C ASP A 65 -1.50 -14.11 -8.65
N LEU A 66 -1.27 -12.89 -8.16
CA LEU A 66 0.01 -12.19 -8.31
C LEU A 66 1.16 -12.92 -7.62
N MET A 67 0.95 -13.46 -6.42
CA MET A 67 1.95 -14.27 -5.70
C MET A 67 2.33 -15.51 -6.51
N THR A 68 1.36 -16.17 -7.10
CA THR A 68 1.60 -17.34 -7.97
C THR A 68 2.35 -16.94 -9.26
N ASP A 69 1.95 -15.84 -9.89
CA ASP A 69 2.59 -15.35 -11.12
C ASP A 69 4.06 -14.98 -10.91
N VAL A 70 4.38 -14.35 -9.78
CA VAL A 70 5.75 -13.89 -9.49
C VAL A 70 6.63 -14.99 -8.93
N PHE A 71 6.13 -15.79 -7.99
CA PHE A 71 6.95 -16.73 -7.23
C PHE A 71 6.71 -18.20 -7.60
N GLY A 72 5.61 -18.53 -8.28
CA GLY A 72 5.27 -19.93 -8.59
C GLY A 72 5.14 -20.77 -7.32
N ASP A 73 5.92 -21.85 -7.25
CA ASP A 73 5.97 -22.75 -6.09
C ASP A 73 6.99 -22.34 -5.02
N TYR A 74 7.72 -21.23 -5.22
CA TYR A 74 8.67 -20.75 -4.23
C TYR A 74 7.97 -20.05 -3.08
N GLU A 75 8.43 -20.31 -1.88
CA GLU A 75 7.96 -19.62 -0.69
C GLU A 75 8.63 -18.24 -0.58
N ALA A 76 7.81 -17.19 -0.59
CA ALA A 76 8.28 -15.82 -0.43
C ALA A 76 8.18 -15.37 1.02
N GLU A 77 9.12 -14.55 1.45
CA GLU A 77 9.04 -13.81 2.71
C GLU A 77 8.06 -12.65 2.55
N VAL A 78 7.04 -12.57 3.41
CA VAL A 78 5.95 -11.60 3.30
C VAL A 78 6.01 -10.60 4.44
N TYR A 79 5.97 -9.33 4.08
CA TYR A 79 5.87 -8.17 4.98
C TYR A 79 4.53 -7.49 4.75
N ARG A 80 3.71 -7.41 5.78
CA ARG A 80 2.41 -6.71 5.75
C ARG A 80 2.54 -5.41 6.52
N GLU A 81 1.94 -4.33 6.01
CA GLU A 81 2.05 -2.99 6.61
C GLU A 81 3.53 -2.61 6.88
N LEU A 82 4.36 -2.74 5.83
CA LEU A 82 5.78 -2.43 5.92
C LEU A 82 5.99 -0.92 5.99
N SER A 83 6.46 -0.46 7.14
CA SER A 83 6.77 0.95 7.38
C SER A 83 8.19 1.30 6.94
N PHE A 84 8.33 2.49 6.39
CA PHE A 84 9.61 3.07 6.02
C PHE A 84 9.96 4.24 6.93
N GLU A 85 11.24 4.41 7.18
CA GLU A 85 11.80 5.54 7.90
C GLU A 85 12.89 6.20 7.04
N VAL A 86 12.94 7.52 7.10
CA VAL A 86 14.00 8.33 6.50
C VAL A 86 14.52 9.27 7.57
N ASP A 87 15.81 9.21 7.85
CA ASP A 87 16.47 10.01 8.91
C ASP A 87 15.81 9.86 10.30
N GLY A 88 15.30 8.65 10.59
CA GLY A 88 14.63 8.32 11.85
C GLY A 88 13.17 8.78 11.95
N GLU A 89 12.62 9.37 10.88
CA GLU A 89 11.23 9.80 10.82
C GLU A 89 10.39 8.86 9.95
N TYR A 90 9.13 8.66 10.34
CA TYR A 90 8.16 7.88 9.57
C TYR A 90 7.97 8.47 8.16
N ALA A 91 8.19 7.64 7.15
CA ALA A 91 8.17 8.03 5.74
C ALA A 91 7.13 7.27 4.90
N GLY A 92 6.17 6.63 5.54
CA GLY A 92 5.06 5.93 4.90
C GLY A 92 5.04 4.43 5.18
N THR A 93 3.95 3.80 4.78
CA THR A 93 3.71 2.36 4.93
C THR A 93 3.15 1.81 3.62
N THR A 94 3.69 0.70 3.13
CA THR A 94 3.12 -0.07 2.03
C THR A 94 2.39 -1.29 2.56
N ASP A 95 1.28 -1.66 1.93
CA ASP A 95 0.37 -2.67 2.46
C ASP A 95 0.95 -4.09 2.43
N HIS A 96 1.69 -4.43 1.37
CA HIS A 96 2.20 -5.78 1.18
C HIS A 96 3.47 -5.79 0.33
N VAL A 97 4.52 -6.42 0.85
CA VAL A 97 5.75 -6.72 0.11
C VAL A 97 6.07 -8.19 0.29
N ALA A 98 6.34 -8.90 -0.80
CA ALA A 98 6.80 -10.28 -0.78
C ALA A 98 8.12 -10.39 -1.53
N ILE A 99 9.07 -11.17 -1.01
CA ILE A 99 10.43 -11.28 -1.53
C ILE A 99 10.88 -12.73 -1.54
N HIS A 100 11.43 -13.16 -2.66
CA HIS A 100 12.19 -14.40 -2.78
C HIS A 100 13.40 -14.17 -3.69
N ALA A 101 14.59 -14.41 -3.19
CA ALA A 101 15.86 -14.15 -3.89
C ALA A 101 15.93 -12.68 -4.38
N ASN A 102 16.04 -12.46 -5.68
CA ASN A 102 16.05 -11.13 -6.30
C ASN A 102 14.70 -10.73 -6.94
N HIS A 103 13.62 -11.42 -6.57
CA HIS A 103 12.26 -11.12 -7.03
C HIS A 103 11.46 -10.52 -5.90
N GLY A 104 10.74 -9.46 -6.20
CA GLY A 104 9.86 -8.77 -5.26
C GLY A 104 8.49 -8.49 -5.86
N LEU A 105 7.47 -8.53 -5.02
CA LEU A 105 6.11 -8.12 -5.34
C LEU A 105 5.67 -7.10 -4.30
N MET A 106 5.27 -5.93 -4.74
CA MET A 106 4.67 -4.91 -3.89
C MET A 106 3.24 -4.66 -4.31
N ILE A 107 2.33 -4.66 -3.34
CA ILE A 107 0.91 -4.41 -3.55
C ILE A 107 0.48 -3.28 -2.61
N ASP A 108 -0.25 -2.32 -3.17
CA ASP A 108 -0.90 -1.25 -2.43
C ASP A 108 -2.40 -1.31 -2.75
N TYR A 109 -3.22 -1.60 -1.75
CA TYR A 109 -4.67 -1.75 -1.94
C TYR A 109 -5.35 -0.39 -2.03
N LYS A 110 -6.20 -0.23 -3.03
CA LYS A 110 -7.03 0.96 -3.21
C LYS A 110 -8.51 0.56 -3.21
N PHE A 111 -9.14 0.74 -2.07
CA PHE A 111 -10.56 0.50 -1.88
C PHE A 111 -11.33 1.81 -2.02
N GLY A 112 -12.17 1.92 -3.05
CA GLY A 112 -12.97 3.11 -3.29
C GLY A 112 -13.42 3.21 -4.74
N PHE A 113 -14.08 4.30 -5.06
CA PHE A 113 -14.65 4.55 -6.39
C PHE A 113 -13.82 5.51 -7.24
N ASN A 114 -12.76 6.09 -6.69
CA ASN A 114 -11.88 6.98 -7.42
C ASN A 114 -10.95 6.20 -8.33
N ALA A 115 -10.77 6.70 -9.56
CA ALA A 115 -9.76 6.16 -10.46
C ALA A 115 -8.35 6.33 -9.86
N VAL A 116 -7.52 5.32 -10.03
CA VAL A 116 -6.14 5.31 -9.57
C VAL A 116 -5.23 5.18 -10.78
N ASP A 117 -4.14 5.94 -10.80
CA ASP A 117 -3.14 5.86 -11.86
C ASP A 117 -2.50 4.47 -11.91
N HIS A 118 -2.07 4.06 -13.10
CA HIS A 118 -1.31 2.84 -13.26
C HIS A 118 -0.04 2.88 -12.38
N PRO A 119 0.40 1.76 -11.77
CA PRO A 119 1.57 1.75 -10.87
C PRO A 119 2.82 2.43 -11.42
N SER A 120 3.07 2.31 -12.74
CA SER A 120 4.21 2.96 -13.39
C SER A 120 4.12 4.49 -13.47
N GLU A 121 2.94 5.04 -13.27
CA GLU A 121 2.65 6.49 -13.32
C GLU A 121 2.24 7.06 -11.95
N ASN A 122 2.04 6.17 -10.97
CA ASN A 122 1.64 6.54 -9.63
C ASN A 122 2.86 6.92 -8.79
N ILE A 123 3.02 8.21 -8.49
CA ILE A 123 4.21 8.72 -7.77
C ILE A 123 4.32 8.19 -6.35
N GLN A 124 3.22 7.93 -5.66
CA GLN A 124 3.22 7.28 -4.35
C GLN A 124 3.81 5.88 -4.43
N PHE A 125 3.41 5.11 -5.43
CA PHE A 125 3.89 3.77 -5.66
C PHE A 125 5.37 3.74 -6.08
N GLN A 126 5.79 4.70 -6.90
CA GLN A 126 7.20 4.87 -7.28
C GLN A 126 8.07 5.17 -6.05
N ASP A 127 7.63 6.04 -5.15
CA ASP A 127 8.34 6.35 -3.90
C ASP A 127 8.48 5.11 -3.01
N TYR A 128 7.42 4.33 -2.83
CA TYR A 128 7.49 3.06 -2.10
C TYR A 128 8.43 2.05 -2.77
N THR A 129 8.47 2.03 -4.09
CA THR A 129 9.37 1.14 -4.85
C THR A 129 10.83 1.47 -4.56
N VAL A 130 11.21 2.75 -4.61
CA VAL A 130 12.57 3.20 -4.28
C VAL A 130 12.93 2.82 -2.85
N LYS A 131 12.06 3.10 -1.89
CA LYS A 131 12.27 2.76 -0.47
C LYS A 131 12.39 1.25 -0.24
N THR A 132 11.65 0.45 -1.01
CA THR A 132 11.74 -1.01 -0.95
C THR A 132 13.08 -1.51 -1.47
N PHE A 133 13.60 -0.98 -2.58
CA PHE A 133 14.94 -1.30 -3.07
C PHE A 133 16.04 -0.91 -2.08
N ASP A 134 15.91 0.24 -1.43
CA ASP A 134 16.87 0.67 -0.40
C ASP A 134 16.88 -0.27 0.81
N LYS A 135 15.71 -0.76 1.20
CA LYS A 135 15.54 -1.66 2.35
C LYS A 135 15.97 -3.10 2.03
N PHE A 136 15.82 -3.54 0.79
CA PHE A 136 16.11 -4.90 0.32
C PHE A 136 17.09 -4.86 -0.86
N PRO A 137 18.40 -4.69 -0.60
CA PRO A 137 19.40 -4.49 -1.64
C PRO A 137 19.56 -5.66 -2.62
N GLN A 138 19.06 -6.86 -2.26
CA GLN A 138 19.09 -8.03 -3.15
C GLN A 138 18.13 -7.92 -4.36
N LEU A 139 17.15 -7.03 -4.28
CA LEU A 139 16.24 -6.75 -5.40
C LEU A 139 16.93 -5.87 -6.45
#